data_aa4d04f8840f8ff0a14ae3b79ce372ee
#
_entry.id   aa4d04f8840f8ff0a14ae3b79ce372ee
#
_cell.length_a   1.000
_cell.length_b   1.000
_cell.length_c   1.000
_cell.angle_alpha   90.00
_cell.angle_beta   90.00
_cell.angle_gamma   90.00
#
_symmetry.space_group_name_H-M   'P 1'
#
loop_
_entity.id
_entity.type
_entity.pdbx_description
1 polymer ?
#
loop_
_entity_poly.entity_id
_entity_poly.type
_entity_poly.pdbx_seq_one_letter_code
_entity_poly.pdbx_strand_id
1 'polypeptide(L)'
;VAFLISCTFPTTCLGGGHLNHSIFWGNLAPVGKGGGELGAGDLRSTIESQYGSLENLQNTMSAATVAVQGSGWGWLGYDKTNNRLAVTTTANQDPLQATTGLTPLFGIDVWEHAYYLQV
;
A
#
# COMPACT_ATOMS: atom_id res chain seq x y z
N VAL A 1 -15.85 18.32 -11.30
CA VAL A 1 -15.03 19.39 -10.70
C VAL A 1 -13.69 18.77 -10.34
N ALA A 2 -12.66 19.08 -11.12
CA ALA A 2 -11.30 18.62 -10.85
C ALA A 2 -10.79 19.41 -9.63
N PHE A 3 -10.66 18.77 -8.48
CA PHE A 3 -9.88 19.30 -7.38
C PHE A 3 -8.40 19.24 -7.78
N LEU A 4 -7.85 20.39 -8.15
CA LEU A 4 -6.42 20.59 -8.22
C LEU A 4 -5.89 20.55 -6.78
N ILE A 5 -5.47 19.37 -6.34
CA ILE A 5 -4.74 19.23 -5.09
C ILE A 5 -3.37 19.84 -5.34
N SER A 6 -3.12 20.97 -4.67
CA SER A 6 -1.83 21.66 -4.70
C SER A 6 -0.76 20.76 -4.10
N CYS A 7 -0.10 19.98 -4.94
CA CYS A 7 1.12 19.30 -4.57
C CYS A 7 2.26 20.31 -4.62
N THR A 8 2.89 20.58 -3.49
CA THR A 8 3.99 21.55 -3.38
C THR A 8 5.25 21.11 -4.15
N PHE A 9 5.28 19.87 -4.63
CA PHE A 9 6.33 19.33 -5.50
C PHE A 9 5.68 18.60 -6.68
N PRO A 10 5.49 19.28 -7.83
CA PRO A 10 4.79 18.69 -8.99
C PRO A 10 5.37 17.37 -9.49
N THR A 11 6.68 17.21 -9.44
CA THR A 11 7.37 16.00 -9.93
C THR A 11 7.14 14.78 -9.05
N THR A 12 7.13 14.94 -7.73
CA THR A 12 6.84 13.83 -6.79
C THR A 12 5.36 13.47 -6.80
N CYS A 13 4.47 14.46 -6.93
CA CYS A 13 3.04 14.21 -6.97
C CYS A 13 2.59 13.49 -8.25
N LEU A 14 3.02 13.97 -9.40
CA LEU A 14 2.65 13.37 -10.69
C LEU A 14 3.37 12.04 -10.92
N GLY A 15 4.69 12.01 -10.71
CA GLY A 15 5.48 10.80 -10.87
C GLY A 15 5.17 9.74 -9.81
N GLY A 16 5.07 10.16 -8.55
CA GLY A 16 4.69 9.28 -7.43
C GLY A 16 3.28 8.76 -7.57
N GLY A 17 2.32 9.60 -7.94
CA GLY A 17 0.94 9.18 -8.19
C GLY A 17 0.83 8.14 -9.30
N HIS A 18 1.53 8.33 -10.41
CA HIS A 18 1.59 7.34 -11.47
C HIS A 18 2.18 6.01 -10.99
N LEU A 19 3.30 6.05 -10.29
CA LEU A 19 3.97 4.86 -9.79
C LEU A 19 3.11 4.11 -8.77
N ASN A 20 2.56 4.81 -7.79
CA ASN A 20 1.72 4.22 -6.74
C ASN A 20 0.48 3.55 -7.32
N HIS A 21 -0.21 4.22 -8.25
CA HIS A 21 -1.40 3.65 -8.90
C HIS A 21 -1.06 2.50 -9.87
N SER A 22 0.10 2.53 -10.51
CA SER A 22 0.56 1.40 -11.33
C SER A 22 0.75 0.13 -10.50
N ILE A 23 1.29 0.26 -9.29
CA ILE A 23 1.41 -0.85 -8.33
C ILE A 23 0.01 -1.26 -7.85
N PHE A 24 -0.82 -0.30 -7.44
CA PHE A 24 -2.17 -0.54 -6.92
C PHE A 24 -3.05 -1.31 -7.90
N TRP A 25 -3.11 -0.91 -9.17
CA TRP A 25 -3.89 -1.62 -10.18
C TRP A 25 -3.40 -3.06 -10.40
N GLY A 26 -2.09 -3.30 -10.26
CA GLY A 26 -1.51 -4.64 -10.29
C GLY A 26 -1.86 -5.52 -9.09
N ASN A 27 -2.27 -4.93 -7.96
CA ASN A 27 -2.69 -5.67 -6.76
C ASN A 27 -4.16 -6.12 -6.79
N LEU A 28 -4.96 -5.60 -7.72
CA LEU A 28 -6.39 -5.88 -7.78
C LEU A 28 -6.69 -7.03 -8.74
N ALA A 29 -7.53 -7.95 -8.28
CA ALA A 29 -8.09 -9.00 -9.12
C ALA A 29 -9.54 -9.28 -8.71
N PRO A 30 -10.42 -9.63 -9.66
CA PRO A 30 -11.79 -10.03 -9.33
C PRO A 30 -11.84 -11.30 -8.50
N VAL A 31 -12.82 -11.40 -7.63
CA VAL A 31 -13.16 -12.66 -6.94
C VAL A 31 -13.44 -13.73 -8.00
N GLY A 32 -12.84 -14.91 -7.84
CA GLY A 32 -12.91 -16.00 -8.84
C GLY A 32 -11.81 -15.95 -9.92
N LYS A 33 -10.98 -14.90 -9.94
CA LYS A 33 -9.76 -14.81 -10.76
C LYS A 33 -8.51 -14.55 -9.91
N GLY A 34 -8.49 -15.13 -8.71
CA GLY A 34 -7.38 -14.99 -7.77
C GLY A 34 -7.50 -13.80 -6.80
N GLY A 35 -8.56 -12.98 -6.90
CA GLY A 35 -8.81 -11.88 -5.97
C GLY A 35 -9.35 -12.35 -4.64
N GLY A 36 -8.89 -11.72 -3.56
CA GLY A 36 -9.34 -12.01 -2.20
C GLY A 36 -8.71 -13.24 -1.55
N GLU A 37 -7.82 -13.94 -2.25
CA GLU A 37 -7.16 -15.16 -1.74
C GLU A 37 -5.65 -15.00 -1.75
N LEU A 38 -5.03 -15.35 -0.63
CA LEU A 38 -3.57 -15.47 -0.55
C LEU A 38 -3.15 -16.86 -1.05
N GLY A 39 -2.46 -16.89 -2.19
CA GLY A 39 -1.91 -18.12 -2.76
C GLY A 39 -0.93 -18.81 -1.82
N ALA A 40 -0.69 -20.12 -2.06
CA ALA A 40 0.40 -20.84 -1.42
C ALA A 40 1.75 -20.35 -2.00
N GLY A 41 2.76 -20.18 -1.13
CA GLY A 41 4.10 -19.76 -1.56
C GLY A 41 4.89 -19.05 -0.47
N ASP A 42 6.04 -18.54 -0.84
CA ASP A 42 6.99 -17.91 0.09
C ASP A 42 6.40 -16.71 0.82
N LEU A 43 5.58 -15.92 0.14
CA LEU A 43 4.92 -14.77 0.76
C LEU A 43 4.01 -15.22 1.91
N ARG A 44 3.19 -16.25 1.69
CA ARG A 44 2.32 -16.81 2.73
C ARG A 44 3.13 -17.32 3.92
N SER A 45 4.17 -18.10 3.67
CA SER A 45 5.04 -18.64 4.71
C SER A 45 5.71 -17.53 5.52
N THR A 46 6.12 -16.45 4.86
CA THR A 46 6.74 -15.30 5.52
C THR A 46 5.71 -14.52 6.36
N ILE A 47 4.49 -14.35 5.88
CA ILE A 47 3.40 -13.70 6.64
C ILE A 47 3.09 -14.53 7.89
N GLU A 48 2.93 -15.83 7.76
CA GLU A 48 2.65 -16.72 8.89
C GLU A 48 3.80 -16.73 9.91
N SER A 49 5.04 -16.69 9.44
CA SER A 49 6.22 -16.62 10.31
C SER A 49 6.34 -15.29 11.07
N GLN A 50 6.10 -14.14 10.41
CA GLN A 50 6.31 -12.81 11.00
C GLN A 50 5.10 -12.28 11.76
N TYR A 51 3.90 -12.56 11.29
CA TYR A 51 2.64 -12.00 11.83
C TYR A 51 1.76 -13.07 12.50
N GLY A 52 2.09 -14.35 12.32
CA GLY A 52 1.33 -15.49 12.85
C GLY A 52 0.15 -15.89 11.97
N SER A 53 -0.52 -14.94 11.34
CA SER A 53 -1.64 -15.18 10.42
C SER A 53 -1.84 -14.03 9.44
N LEU A 54 -2.58 -14.28 8.35
CA LEU A 54 -3.00 -13.24 7.41
C LEU A 54 -3.88 -12.19 8.10
N GLU A 55 -4.76 -12.61 9.01
CA GLU A 55 -5.65 -11.73 9.77
C GLU A 55 -4.85 -10.74 10.62
N ASN A 56 -3.79 -11.18 11.29
CA ASN A 56 -2.92 -10.30 12.06
C ASN A 56 -2.20 -9.28 11.17
N LEU A 57 -1.75 -9.67 9.99
CA LEU A 57 -1.21 -8.74 9.01
C LEU A 57 -2.25 -7.71 8.57
N GLN A 58 -3.47 -8.15 8.25
CA GLN A 58 -4.58 -7.27 7.86
C GLN A 58 -4.90 -6.26 8.97
N ASN A 59 -4.96 -6.71 10.22
CA ASN A 59 -5.19 -5.83 11.37
C ASN A 59 -4.05 -4.82 11.54
N THR A 60 -2.81 -5.24 11.38
CA THR A 60 -1.63 -4.37 11.46
C THR A 60 -1.66 -3.32 10.34
N MET A 61 -1.93 -3.73 9.11
CA MET A 61 -2.05 -2.81 7.98
C MET A 61 -3.21 -1.85 8.16
N SER A 62 -4.38 -2.34 8.58
CA SER A 62 -5.56 -1.51 8.81
C SER A 62 -5.29 -0.45 9.89
N ALA A 63 -4.69 -0.83 11.00
CA ALA A 63 -4.35 0.10 12.08
C ALA A 63 -3.36 1.19 11.60
N ALA A 64 -2.32 0.81 10.88
CA ALA A 64 -1.35 1.76 10.33
C ALA A 64 -1.99 2.69 9.28
N THR A 65 -2.83 2.15 8.42
CA THR A 65 -3.48 2.88 7.33
C THR A 65 -4.51 3.88 7.85
N VAL A 66 -5.34 3.49 8.82
CA VAL A 66 -6.34 4.37 9.45
C VAL A 66 -5.66 5.50 10.25
N ALA A 67 -4.47 5.28 10.76
CA ALA A 67 -3.71 6.32 11.48
C ALA A 67 -3.10 7.40 10.58
N VAL A 68 -3.12 7.22 9.25
CA VAL A 68 -2.66 8.25 8.30
C VAL A 68 -3.57 9.47 8.40
N GLN A 69 -2.98 10.63 8.68
CA GLN A 69 -3.70 11.89 8.73
C GLN A 69 -3.57 12.61 7.38
N GLY A 70 -4.72 12.85 6.76
CA GLY A 70 -4.78 13.41 5.41
C GLY A 70 -4.54 12.37 4.33
N SER A 71 -4.09 12.81 3.16
CA SER A 71 -3.83 11.95 2.01
C SER A 71 -2.54 11.15 2.18
N GLY A 72 -2.59 9.88 1.82
CA GLY A 72 -1.43 9.00 1.90
C GLY A 72 -1.72 7.59 1.43
N TRP A 73 -0.79 6.70 1.70
CA TRP A 73 -0.84 5.29 1.34
C TRP A 73 -0.39 4.40 2.50
N GLY A 74 -1.06 3.26 2.68
CA GLY A 74 -0.59 2.16 3.51
C GLY A 74 0.10 1.11 2.64
N TRP A 75 1.26 0.61 3.06
CA TRP A 75 2.07 -0.30 2.28
C TRP A 75 2.49 -1.54 3.05
N LEU A 76 2.42 -2.68 2.38
CA LEU A 76 3.22 -3.85 2.70
C LEU A 76 4.47 -3.80 1.81
N GLY A 77 5.62 -3.63 2.42
CA GLY A 77 6.91 -3.59 1.74
C GLY A 77 7.80 -4.76 2.11
N TYR A 78 8.76 -5.04 1.25
CA TYR A 78 9.80 -6.03 1.49
C TYR A 78 11.15 -5.35 1.73
N ASP A 79 11.73 -5.62 2.88
CA ASP A 79 13.06 -5.17 3.26
C ASP A 79 14.11 -6.21 2.81
N LYS A 80 14.81 -5.89 1.74
CA LYS A 80 15.85 -6.78 1.17
C LYS A 80 17.06 -6.94 2.08
N THR A 81 17.37 -5.93 2.89
CA THR A 81 18.53 -5.94 3.79
C THR A 81 18.33 -6.91 4.95
N ASN A 82 17.14 -6.88 5.55
CA ASN A 82 16.79 -7.72 6.69
C ASN A 82 15.99 -8.97 6.29
N ASN A 83 15.69 -9.13 5.01
CA ASN A 83 14.90 -10.25 4.46
C ASN A 83 13.58 -10.45 5.18
N ARG A 84 12.81 -9.37 5.33
CA ARG A 84 11.53 -9.39 6.06
C ARG A 84 10.49 -8.47 5.44
N LEU A 85 9.23 -8.72 5.79
CA LEU A 85 8.12 -7.83 5.48
C LEU A 85 8.05 -6.67 6.47
N ALA A 86 7.59 -5.52 6.01
CA ALA A 86 7.36 -4.35 6.84
C ALA A 86 6.07 -3.66 6.43
N VAL A 87 5.24 -3.30 7.41
CA VAL A 87 4.08 -2.44 7.22
C VAL A 87 4.50 -1.01 7.52
N THR A 88 4.22 -0.09 6.60
CA THR A 88 4.53 1.31 6.74
C THR A 88 3.54 2.18 5.97
N THR A 89 3.66 3.48 6.12
CA THR A 89 2.81 4.46 5.42
C THR A 89 3.66 5.52 4.75
N THR A 90 3.14 6.11 3.68
CA THR A 90 3.73 7.27 3.04
C THR A 90 2.70 8.38 2.93
N ALA A 91 3.16 9.64 3.01
CA ALA A 91 2.31 10.80 2.87
C ALA A 91 2.07 11.12 1.39
N ASN A 92 0.90 11.67 1.09
CA ASN A 92 0.56 12.15 -0.26
C ASN A 92 0.82 11.08 -1.33
N GLN A 93 1.63 11.38 -2.32
CA GLN A 93 2.05 10.46 -3.39
C GLN A 93 3.52 10.07 -3.29
N ASP A 94 4.12 10.17 -2.11
CA ASP A 94 5.53 9.79 -1.92
C ASP A 94 5.73 8.31 -2.24
N PRO A 95 6.63 7.95 -3.15
CA PRO A 95 6.87 6.56 -3.52
C PRO A 95 7.53 5.80 -2.38
N LEU A 96 7.04 4.59 -2.08
CA LEU A 96 7.56 3.79 -0.97
C LEU A 96 9.07 3.54 -1.07
N GLN A 97 9.52 3.07 -2.21
CA GLN A 97 10.93 2.69 -2.38
C GLN A 97 11.88 3.88 -2.29
N ALA A 98 11.53 5.01 -2.88
CA ALA A 98 12.34 6.22 -2.81
C ALA A 98 12.37 6.83 -1.39
N THR A 99 11.28 6.69 -0.64
CA THR A 99 11.12 7.26 0.71
C THR A 99 11.71 6.38 1.79
N THR A 100 11.55 5.05 1.69
CA THR A 100 11.88 4.10 2.76
C THR A 100 12.93 3.06 2.38
N GLY A 101 13.23 2.89 1.10
CA GLY A 101 14.08 1.82 0.58
C GLY A 101 13.40 0.45 0.46
N LEU A 102 12.16 0.31 0.94
CA LEU A 102 11.39 -0.93 0.86
C LEU A 102 10.87 -1.18 -0.56
N THR A 103 10.84 -2.44 -0.97
CA THR A 103 10.21 -2.83 -2.23
C THR A 103 8.70 -2.97 -2.01
N PRO A 104 7.84 -2.23 -2.73
CA PRO A 104 6.39 -2.32 -2.55
C PRO A 104 5.86 -3.66 -3.05
N LEU A 105 5.05 -4.33 -2.23
CA LEU A 105 4.36 -5.57 -2.58
C LEU A 105 2.86 -5.34 -2.72
N PHE A 106 2.27 -4.59 -1.79
CA PHE A 106 0.84 -4.31 -1.76
C PHE A 106 0.59 -2.94 -1.17
N GLY A 107 -0.34 -2.18 -1.76
CA GLY A 107 -0.69 -0.82 -1.33
C GLY A 107 -2.17 -0.61 -1.14
N ILE A 108 -2.51 0.24 -0.17
CA ILE A 108 -3.87 0.73 0.10
C ILE A 108 -3.87 2.24 -0.08
N ASP A 109 -4.70 2.73 -0.97
CA ASP A 109 -4.90 4.16 -1.20
C ASP A 109 -5.75 4.76 -0.08
N VAL A 110 -5.22 5.76 0.64
CA VAL A 110 -5.89 6.47 1.74
C VAL A 110 -6.29 7.89 1.32
N TRP A 111 -6.21 8.21 0.06
CA TRP A 111 -6.76 9.45 -0.46
C TRP A 111 -8.28 9.42 -0.40
N GLU A 112 -8.90 10.56 -0.12
CA GLU A 112 -10.36 10.66 0.04
C GLU A 112 -11.12 10.13 -1.19
N HIS A 113 -10.61 10.35 -2.40
CA HIS A 113 -11.23 9.83 -3.62
C HIS A 113 -11.36 8.30 -3.67
N ALA A 114 -10.53 7.58 -2.91
CA ALA A 114 -10.57 6.11 -2.89
C ALA A 114 -11.78 5.55 -2.14
N TYR A 115 -12.36 6.30 -1.20
CA TYR A 115 -13.43 5.81 -0.33
C TYR A 115 -14.66 6.73 -0.23
N TYR A 116 -14.63 7.96 -0.71
CA TYR A 116 -15.71 8.94 -0.47
C TYR A 116 -17.07 8.54 -1.06
N LEU A 117 -17.12 7.60 -1.99
CA LEU A 117 -18.38 7.04 -2.51
C LEU A 117 -18.95 5.91 -1.65
N GLN A 118 -18.24 5.47 -0.63
CA GLN A 118 -18.61 4.34 0.22
C GLN A 118 -19.01 4.77 1.65
N VAL A 119 -18.91 6.05 1.94
CA VAL A 119 -19.26 6.64 3.25
C VAL A 119 -20.41 7.61 3.15
#